data_a2b695914c7e6b530ac2208faa0236ed
#
_entry.id   a2b695914c7e6b530ac2208faa0236ed
#
_cell.length_a   1.000
_cell.length_b   1.000
_cell.length_c   1.000
_cell.angle_alpha   90.00
_cell.angle_beta   90.00
_cell.angle_gamma   90.00
#
_symmetry.space_group_name_H-M   'P 1'
#
loop_
_entity.id
_entity.type
_entity.pdbx_description
1 polymer ?
#
loop_
_entity_poly.entity_id
_entity_poly.type
_entity_poly.pdbx_seq_one_letter_code
_entity_poly.pdbx_strand_id
1 'polypeptide(L)'
;MKKSDSPAFMGIASRMTKKSRAYALLTAVSLLVVLLFITLLSGKQIGDPYQIRILNMCAIYAILGLSMNLVNGFTGLFSLGQAGFMAIGAYVTTLLFMSPEAKESVFYLEPIAPWLGAIQLPFPIALLIGGLASGVFAFFIGFPVLRLRGDYLAIATLGFSEIVRVIFTNLQTITNGAVGIKNIPPVANLWWTFGIMILAIVLMLRLMRTSYGRAFKAVRDDEVAAEGMGISLFRHKMFSFILSSILAGIGGGLLASVVGSINPLLFRFVLAYDILLIVVLGGMGSISGTIVGAFVITIAKEWLRWLDNGFSLGLVQVPAIAGLRMVIFSLLLMCVILFYRQGLFGSREFSWAACSRVLKAAGQFAMKPFRSGKKKGGEK
;
A
#
# COMPACT_ATOMS: atom_id res chain seq x y z
N MET A 1 -47.15 23.30 -21.71
CA MET A 1 -46.19 22.22 -21.37
C MET A 1 -46.53 21.70 -19.97
N LYS A 2 -47.22 20.54 -19.88
CA LYS A 2 -47.60 19.91 -18.60
C LYS A 2 -46.39 19.09 -18.10
N LYS A 3 -45.87 19.43 -16.92
CA LYS A 3 -44.93 18.58 -16.17
C LYS A 3 -45.63 17.28 -15.80
N SER A 4 -45.20 16.18 -16.37
CA SER A 4 -45.60 14.85 -15.97
C SER A 4 -44.73 14.43 -14.76
N ASP A 5 -45.18 14.76 -13.57
CA ASP A 5 -44.66 14.22 -12.33
C ASP A 5 -45.26 12.81 -12.14
N SER A 6 -44.61 11.78 -12.73
CA SER A 6 -45.10 10.42 -12.53
C SER A 6 -44.62 9.90 -11.14
N PRO A 7 -45.53 9.36 -10.31
CA PRO A 7 -45.21 8.85 -8.97
C PRO A 7 -44.15 7.70 -8.97
N ALA A 8 -43.93 7.07 -10.12
CA ALA A 8 -42.88 6.06 -10.29
C ALA A 8 -41.47 6.63 -10.16
N PHE A 9 -41.21 7.88 -10.60
CA PHE A 9 -39.87 8.50 -10.51
C PHE A 9 -39.51 8.87 -9.08
N MET A 10 -40.46 9.34 -8.27
CA MET A 10 -40.25 9.63 -6.83
C MET A 10 -39.95 8.35 -6.02
N GLY A 11 -40.60 7.24 -6.34
CA GLY A 11 -40.35 5.96 -5.68
C GLY A 11 -38.96 5.36 -5.96
N ILE A 12 -38.44 5.57 -7.17
CA ILE A 12 -37.07 5.09 -7.54
C ILE A 12 -36.01 5.97 -6.87
N ALA A 13 -36.19 7.30 -6.88
CA ALA A 13 -35.27 8.24 -6.23
C ALA A 13 -35.20 8.02 -4.71
N SER A 14 -36.33 7.80 -4.04
CA SER A 14 -36.39 7.50 -2.60
C SER A 14 -35.78 6.17 -2.22
N ARG A 15 -35.91 5.15 -3.07
CA ARG A 15 -35.23 3.83 -2.89
C ARG A 15 -33.72 3.90 -3.11
N MET A 16 -33.25 4.71 -4.07
CA MET A 16 -31.81 4.94 -4.29
C MET A 16 -31.17 5.67 -3.11
N THR A 17 -31.82 6.68 -2.54
CA THR A 17 -31.30 7.41 -1.37
C THR A 17 -31.30 6.53 -0.10
N LYS A 18 -32.30 5.67 0.10
CA LYS A 18 -32.33 4.72 1.21
C LYS A 18 -31.21 3.68 1.12
N LYS A 19 -30.93 3.10 -0.05
CA LYS A 19 -29.79 2.19 -0.29
C LYS A 19 -28.46 2.90 -0.10
N SER A 20 -28.30 4.13 -0.56
CA SER A 20 -27.08 4.92 -0.38
C SER A 20 -26.80 5.19 1.11
N ARG A 21 -27.83 5.53 1.90
CA ARG A 21 -27.71 5.72 3.36
C ARG A 21 -27.37 4.43 4.08
N ALA A 22 -27.94 3.29 3.69
CA ALA A 22 -27.61 1.98 4.27
C ALA A 22 -26.15 1.57 4.00
N TYR A 23 -25.63 1.84 2.81
CA TYR A 23 -24.23 1.58 2.49
C TYR A 23 -23.27 2.53 3.20
N ALA A 24 -23.63 3.80 3.38
CA ALA A 24 -22.87 4.74 4.19
C ALA A 24 -22.84 4.33 5.68
N LEU A 25 -23.95 3.85 6.23
CA LEU A 25 -24.03 3.28 7.57
C LEU A 25 -23.16 2.03 7.72
N LEU A 26 -23.20 1.11 6.76
CA LEU A 26 -22.36 -0.09 6.76
C LEU A 26 -20.87 0.25 6.72
N THR A 27 -20.46 1.24 5.92
CA THR A 27 -19.06 1.71 5.91
C THR A 27 -18.67 2.40 7.21
N ALA A 28 -19.57 3.19 7.81
CA ALA A 28 -19.33 3.81 9.12
C ALA A 28 -19.19 2.76 10.23
N VAL A 29 -20.06 1.73 10.24
CA VAL A 29 -19.99 0.62 11.18
C VAL A 29 -18.72 -0.20 10.98
N SER A 30 -18.31 -0.50 9.74
CA SER A 30 -17.05 -1.22 9.49
C SER A 30 -15.83 -0.44 9.96
N LEU A 31 -15.81 0.88 9.76
CA LEU A 31 -14.79 1.77 10.30
C LEU A 31 -14.77 1.77 11.83
N LEU A 32 -15.95 1.80 12.46
CA LEU A 32 -16.09 1.78 13.92
C LEU A 32 -15.61 0.43 14.50
N VAL A 33 -15.91 -0.68 13.83
CA VAL A 33 -15.42 -2.02 14.20
C VAL A 33 -13.89 -2.09 14.09
N VAL A 34 -13.30 -1.54 13.01
CA VAL A 34 -11.83 -1.47 12.86
C VAL A 34 -11.21 -0.60 13.95
N LEU A 35 -11.80 0.55 14.28
CA LEU A 35 -11.35 1.41 15.37
C LEU A 35 -11.45 0.71 16.73
N LEU A 36 -12.57 0.02 17.00
CA LEU A 36 -12.75 -0.76 18.23
C LEU A 36 -11.72 -1.90 18.32
N PHE A 37 -11.45 -2.59 17.23
CA PHE A 37 -10.44 -3.63 17.15
C PHE A 37 -9.03 -3.08 17.44
N ILE A 38 -8.69 -1.91 16.90
CA ILE A 38 -7.43 -1.21 17.16
C ILE A 38 -7.33 -0.82 18.64
N THR A 39 -8.41 -0.30 19.27
CA THR A 39 -8.40 0.07 20.68
C THR A 39 -8.19 -1.14 21.59
N LEU A 40 -8.85 -2.24 21.30
CA LEU A 40 -8.73 -3.49 22.06
C LEU A 40 -7.31 -4.07 21.98
N LEU A 41 -6.70 -4.06 20.78
CA LEU A 41 -5.33 -4.53 20.60
C LEU A 41 -4.29 -3.57 21.17
N SER A 42 -4.52 -2.24 21.09
CA SER A 42 -3.61 -1.22 21.63
C SER A 42 -3.61 -1.18 23.16
N GLY A 43 -4.68 -1.64 23.81
CA GLY A 43 -4.84 -1.64 25.27
C GLY A 43 -4.02 -2.70 26.03
N LYS A 44 -3.02 -3.34 25.41
CA LYS A 44 -2.13 -4.36 25.99
C LYS A 44 -2.80 -5.61 26.58
N GLN A 45 -4.11 -5.75 26.48
CA GLN A 45 -4.83 -6.85 27.13
C GLN A 45 -4.97 -8.13 26.29
N ILE A 46 -4.81 -8.05 24.94
CA ILE A 46 -5.19 -9.18 24.08
C ILE A 46 -4.17 -9.47 22.95
N GLY A 47 -3.16 -8.64 22.71
CA GLY A 47 -2.25 -8.82 21.56
C GLY A 47 -0.79 -9.03 21.94
N ASP A 48 -0.17 -10.09 21.41
CA ASP A 48 1.29 -10.24 21.46
C ASP A 48 1.98 -9.08 20.72
N PRO A 49 3.10 -8.53 21.22
CA PRO A 49 3.85 -7.47 20.55
C PRO A 49 4.22 -7.81 19.10
N TYR A 50 4.39 -9.09 18.82
CA TYR A 50 4.66 -9.60 17.50
C TYR A 50 3.47 -9.43 16.52
N GLN A 51 2.26 -9.76 16.96
CA GLN A 51 1.03 -9.59 16.16
C GLN A 51 0.77 -8.11 15.87
N ILE A 52 0.98 -7.24 16.87
CA ILE A 52 0.87 -5.78 16.71
C ILE A 52 1.86 -5.28 15.65
N ARG A 53 3.08 -5.78 15.65
CA ARG A 53 4.09 -5.45 14.64
C ARG A 53 3.66 -5.87 13.24
N ILE A 54 3.12 -7.07 13.06
CA ILE A 54 2.62 -7.55 11.76
C ILE A 54 1.49 -6.66 11.25
N LEU A 55 0.55 -6.28 12.10
CA LEU A 55 -0.57 -5.39 11.74
C LEU A 55 -0.06 -4.01 11.33
N ASN A 56 0.91 -3.43 12.05
CA ASN A 56 1.55 -2.19 11.65
C ASN A 56 2.19 -2.30 10.26
N MET A 57 2.89 -3.40 9.98
CA MET A 57 3.48 -3.67 8.67
C MET A 57 2.40 -3.78 7.59
N CYS A 58 1.29 -4.47 7.85
CA CYS A 58 0.16 -4.56 6.91
C CYS A 58 -0.37 -3.17 6.54
N ALA A 59 -0.56 -2.29 7.53
CA ALA A 59 -1.03 -0.93 7.30
C ALA A 59 -0.03 -0.09 6.49
N ILE A 60 1.27 -0.18 6.80
CA ILE A 60 2.33 0.52 6.06
C ILE A 60 2.40 0.02 4.61
N TYR A 61 2.41 -1.29 4.39
CA TYR A 61 2.42 -1.84 3.04
C TYR A 61 1.13 -1.54 2.27
N ALA A 62 -0.01 -1.35 2.94
CA ALA A 62 -1.23 -0.87 2.30
C ALA A 62 -1.07 0.59 1.81
N ILE A 63 -0.46 1.48 2.61
CA ILE A 63 -0.15 2.86 2.20
C ILE A 63 0.80 2.86 0.98
N LEU A 64 1.86 2.06 1.04
CA LEU A 64 2.84 1.93 -0.04
C LEU A 64 2.23 1.34 -1.31
N GLY A 65 1.38 0.33 -1.16
CA GLY A 65 0.62 -0.26 -2.26
C GLY A 65 -0.33 0.76 -2.90
N LEU A 66 -1.08 1.54 -2.11
CA LEU A 66 -1.94 2.61 -2.61
C LEU A 66 -1.14 3.69 -3.34
N SER A 67 0.02 4.07 -2.80
CA SER A 67 0.96 4.98 -3.43
C SER A 67 1.38 4.48 -4.81
N MET A 68 1.87 3.26 -4.92
CA MET A 68 2.29 2.65 -6.18
C MET A 68 1.13 2.42 -7.15
N ASN A 69 -0.04 2.02 -6.64
CA ASN A 69 -1.24 1.81 -7.45
C ASN A 69 -1.75 3.10 -8.08
N LEU A 70 -1.52 4.28 -7.46
CA LEU A 70 -1.85 5.56 -8.06
C LEU A 70 -1.10 5.79 -9.38
N VAL A 71 0.18 5.50 -9.41
CA VAL A 71 1.04 5.69 -10.60
C VAL A 71 0.87 4.54 -11.57
N ASN A 72 1.07 3.29 -11.12
CA ASN A 72 1.09 2.13 -12.00
C ASN A 72 -0.33 1.67 -12.40
N GLY A 73 -1.28 1.71 -11.48
CA GLY A 73 -2.62 1.19 -11.70
C GLY A 73 -3.62 2.19 -12.26
N PHE A 74 -3.68 3.40 -11.69
CA PHE A 74 -4.67 4.41 -12.10
C PHE A 74 -4.19 5.30 -13.23
N THR A 75 -2.90 5.67 -13.26
CA THR A 75 -2.32 6.54 -14.30
C THR A 75 -1.66 5.76 -15.43
N GLY A 76 -1.36 4.46 -15.20
CA GLY A 76 -0.75 3.59 -16.21
C GLY A 76 0.75 3.83 -16.43
N LEU A 77 1.41 4.55 -15.53
CA LEU A 77 2.84 4.81 -15.59
C LEU A 77 3.60 3.70 -14.87
N PHE A 78 4.33 2.87 -15.56
CA PHE A 78 5.09 1.81 -14.92
C PHE A 78 6.35 2.38 -14.27
N SER A 79 6.30 2.59 -12.94
CA SER A 79 7.39 3.16 -12.13
C SER A 79 7.83 2.19 -11.03
N LEU A 80 9.14 2.06 -10.85
CA LEU A 80 9.79 1.26 -9.80
C LEU A 80 10.57 2.14 -8.79
N GLY A 81 10.34 3.46 -8.81
CA GLY A 81 11.03 4.43 -7.97
C GLY A 81 10.60 4.50 -6.51
N GLN A 82 9.61 3.71 -6.10
CA GLN A 82 9.00 3.79 -4.76
C GLN A 82 9.99 3.62 -3.62
N ALA A 83 10.96 2.71 -3.75
CA ALA A 83 11.97 2.47 -2.73
C ALA A 83 12.84 3.70 -2.45
N GLY A 84 13.19 4.46 -3.49
CA GLY A 84 13.96 5.71 -3.34
C GLY A 84 13.17 6.81 -2.61
N PHE A 85 11.91 7.03 -2.97
CA PHE A 85 11.05 8.00 -2.29
C PHE A 85 10.76 7.62 -0.84
N MET A 86 10.59 6.33 -0.60
CA MET A 86 10.43 5.77 0.73
C MET A 86 11.68 5.97 1.58
N ALA A 87 12.88 5.79 1.01
CA ALA A 87 14.15 6.06 1.67
C ALA A 87 14.26 7.54 2.08
N ILE A 88 14.00 8.47 1.16
CA ILE A 88 14.04 9.91 1.44
C ILE A 88 13.11 10.25 2.61
N GLY A 89 11.85 9.79 2.55
CA GLY A 89 10.88 10.03 3.62
C GLY A 89 11.29 9.43 4.96
N ALA A 90 11.82 8.18 4.96
CA ALA A 90 12.30 7.50 6.16
C ALA A 90 13.44 8.25 6.85
N TYR A 91 14.48 8.62 6.10
CA TYR A 91 15.63 9.33 6.65
C TYR A 91 15.27 10.74 7.12
N VAL A 92 14.55 11.53 6.30
CA VAL A 92 14.13 12.89 6.68
C VAL A 92 13.24 12.87 7.93
N THR A 93 12.24 11.98 7.97
CA THR A 93 11.39 11.85 9.15
C THR A 93 12.22 11.50 10.38
N THR A 94 13.07 10.47 10.30
CA THR A 94 13.86 9.99 11.43
C THR A 94 14.80 11.06 11.97
N LEU A 95 15.51 11.74 11.09
CA LEU A 95 16.45 12.80 11.48
C LEU A 95 15.76 14.01 12.12
N LEU A 96 14.52 14.29 11.74
CA LEU A 96 13.78 15.43 12.29
C LEU A 96 13.12 15.12 13.65
N PHE A 97 12.71 13.87 13.92
CA PHE A 97 12.00 13.60 15.18
C PHE A 97 12.85 12.99 16.29
N MET A 98 14.02 12.41 15.97
CA MET A 98 14.94 11.89 16.98
C MET A 98 15.47 13.03 17.88
N SER A 99 15.64 12.73 19.16
CA SER A 99 16.27 13.67 20.11
C SER A 99 17.75 13.88 19.78
N PRO A 100 18.32 15.06 20.08
CA PRO A 100 19.73 15.34 19.85
C PRO A 100 20.66 14.31 20.50
N GLU A 101 20.39 13.91 21.73
CA GLU A 101 21.16 12.88 22.48
C GLU A 101 21.15 11.52 21.78
N ALA A 102 19.98 11.11 21.26
CA ALA A 102 19.87 9.86 20.51
C ALA A 102 20.64 9.92 19.19
N LYS A 103 20.67 11.07 18.52
CA LYS A 103 21.47 11.27 17.29
C LYS A 103 22.96 11.16 17.58
N GLU A 104 23.46 11.82 18.61
CA GLU A 104 24.87 11.76 19.00
C GLU A 104 25.30 10.32 19.32
N SER A 105 24.47 9.54 19.99
CA SER A 105 24.75 8.14 20.30
C SER A 105 24.85 7.24 19.07
N VAL A 106 24.12 7.57 17.99
CA VAL A 106 24.08 6.79 16.75
C VAL A 106 25.22 7.19 15.80
N PHE A 107 25.57 8.49 15.76
CA PHE A 107 26.61 9.04 14.88
C PHE A 107 27.99 9.04 15.57
N TYR A 108 28.46 7.82 15.94
CA TYR A 108 29.72 7.66 16.66
C TYR A 108 30.97 7.62 15.75
N LEU A 109 30.80 7.33 14.45
CA LEU A 109 31.92 7.29 13.48
C LEU A 109 32.28 8.68 12.98
N GLU A 110 31.29 9.41 12.53
CA GLU A 110 31.41 10.82 12.13
C GLU A 110 30.30 11.62 12.79
N PRO A 111 30.60 12.78 13.40
CA PRO A 111 29.58 13.58 14.05
C PRO A 111 28.54 14.07 13.03
N ILE A 112 27.28 14.06 13.46
CA ILE A 112 26.18 14.57 12.64
C ILE A 112 26.41 16.06 12.34
N ALA A 113 25.96 16.49 11.17
CA ALA A 113 26.01 17.91 10.78
C ALA A 113 25.36 18.79 11.88
N PRO A 114 26.04 19.84 12.39
CA PRO A 114 25.61 20.60 13.58
C PRO A 114 24.20 21.18 13.46
N TRP A 115 23.85 21.65 12.25
CA TRP A 115 22.51 22.22 11.98
C TRP A 115 21.39 21.15 12.08
N LEU A 116 21.70 19.88 11.82
CA LEU A 116 20.75 18.78 11.85
C LEU A 116 20.67 18.13 13.24
N GLY A 117 21.78 18.15 13.98
CA GLY A 117 21.86 17.63 15.35
C GLY A 117 20.92 18.35 16.31
N ALA A 118 20.80 19.67 16.20
CA ALA A 118 19.99 20.51 17.08
C ALA A 118 18.47 20.43 16.83
N ILE A 119 18.02 19.97 15.66
CA ILE A 119 16.60 19.97 15.30
C ILE A 119 15.89 18.78 15.93
N GLN A 120 14.81 19.04 16.68
CA GLN A 120 13.87 18.02 17.13
C GLN A 120 12.44 18.49 16.90
N LEU A 121 11.67 17.77 16.11
CA LEU A 121 10.29 18.09 15.80
C LEU A 121 9.35 16.99 16.32
N PRO A 122 8.09 17.32 16.63
CA PRO A 122 7.07 16.32 16.91
C PRO A 122 6.91 15.35 15.74
N PHE A 123 6.71 14.07 16.03
CA PHE A 123 6.62 13.00 15.02
C PHE A 123 5.66 13.30 13.85
N PRO A 124 4.43 13.82 14.05
CA PRO A 124 3.52 14.09 12.92
C PRO A 124 4.03 15.18 11.98
N ILE A 125 4.73 16.19 12.51
CA ILE A 125 5.31 17.26 11.70
C ILE A 125 6.50 16.71 10.91
N ALA A 126 7.38 15.95 11.56
CA ALA A 126 8.52 15.31 10.92
C ALA A 126 8.07 14.36 9.79
N LEU A 127 7.01 13.58 10.04
CA LEU A 127 6.43 12.67 9.05
C LEU A 127 5.88 13.41 7.82
N LEU A 128 5.20 14.52 8.04
CA LEU A 128 4.66 15.35 6.98
C LEU A 128 5.78 16.00 6.15
N ILE A 129 6.82 16.50 6.81
CA ILE A 129 8.00 17.06 6.14
C ILE A 129 8.74 15.96 5.35
N GLY A 130 8.88 14.75 5.89
CA GLY A 130 9.48 13.61 5.18
C GLY A 130 8.71 13.23 3.92
N GLY A 131 7.37 13.22 4.00
CA GLY A 131 6.51 13.02 2.83
C GLY A 131 6.66 14.14 1.79
N LEU A 132 6.62 15.40 2.22
CA LEU A 132 6.79 16.57 1.34
C LEU A 132 8.18 16.59 0.69
N ALA A 133 9.24 16.28 1.45
CA ALA A 133 10.59 16.14 0.90
C ALA A 133 10.63 15.11 -0.24
N SER A 134 10.03 13.93 -0.05
CA SER A 134 9.90 12.92 -1.11
C SER A 134 9.15 13.47 -2.33
N GLY A 135 8.10 14.28 -2.13
CA GLY A 135 7.36 14.95 -3.20
C GLY A 135 8.19 15.99 -3.96
N VAL A 136 9.04 16.75 -3.26
CA VAL A 136 9.96 17.73 -3.87
C VAL A 136 10.99 17.01 -4.75
N PHE A 137 11.61 15.95 -4.24
CA PHE A 137 12.54 15.14 -5.05
C PHE A 137 11.82 14.51 -6.24
N ALA A 138 10.57 14.06 -6.06
CA ALA A 138 9.77 13.53 -7.15
C ALA A 138 9.48 14.57 -8.23
N PHE A 139 9.28 15.83 -7.88
CA PHE A 139 9.11 16.90 -8.86
C PHE A 139 10.36 17.09 -9.71
N PHE A 140 11.54 17.21 -9.09
CA PHE A 140 12.80 17.40 -9.83
C PHE A 140 13.14 16.23 -10.74
N ILE A 141 12.92 15.00 -10.28
CA ILE A 141 13.24 13.80 -11.04
C ILE A 141 12.13 13.49 -12.05
N GLY A 142 10.89 13.71 -11.68
CA GLY A 142 9.75 13.52 -12.56
C GLY A 142 9.83 14.41 -13.81
N PHE A 143 10.41 15.61 -13.69
CA PHE A 143 10.51 16.54 -14.81
C PHE A 143 11.23 15.96 -16.05
N PRO A 144 12.42 15.35 -15.94
CA PRO A 144 13.05 14.65 -17.06
C PRO A 144 12.47 13.26 -17.31
N VAL A 145 12.17 12.51 -16.25
CA VAL A 145 11.85 11.07 -16.35
C VAL A 145 10.45 10.83 -16.94
N LEU A 146 9.46 11.67 -16.64
CA LEU A 146 8.09 11.52 -17.18
C LEU A 146 7.96 11.89 -18.68
N ARG A 147 9.03 12.36 -19.31
CA ARG A 147 9.11 12.51 -20.76
C ARG A 147 9.44 11.21 -21.48
N LEU A 148 9.97 10.22 -20.75
CA LEU A 148 10.20 8.87 -21.23
C LEU A 148 8.87 8.12 -21.36
N ARG A 149 8.82 7.19 -22.32
CA ARG A 149 7.61 6.38 -22.57
C ARG A 149 7.89 4.90 -22.32
N GLY A 150 6.85 4.16 -21.96
CA GLY A 150 6.90 2.72 -21.78
C GLY A 150 7.92 2.28 -20.71
N ASP A 151 8.67 1.25 -21.01
CA ASP A 151 9.59 0.59 -20.06
C ASP A 151 10.80 1.45 -19.67
N TYR A 152 11.16 2.46 -20.48
CA TYR A 152 12.25 3.38 -20.16
C TYR A 152 11.96 4.19 -18.89
N LEU A 153 10.69 4.48 -18.61
CA LEU A 153 10.27 5.13 -17.39
C LEU A 153 10.57 4.26 -16.15
N ALA A 154 10.31 2.95 -16.24
CA ALA A 154 10.58 2.02 -15.17
C ALA A 154 12.08 1.91 -14.89
N ILE A 155 12.90 1.79 -15.93
CA ILE A 155 14.36 1.70 -15.81
C ILE A 155 14.92 2.97 -15.18
N ALA A 156 14.48 4.15 -15.64
CA ALA A 156 14.93 5.44 -15.12
C ALA A 156 14.55 5.63 -13.65
N THR A 157 13.32 5.27 -13.25
CA THR A 157 12.87 5.39 -11.85
C THR A 157 13.54 4.36 -10.93
N LEU A 158 13.85 3.16 -11.42
CA LEU A 158 14.63 2.18 -10.70
C LEU A 158 16.08 2.68 -10.51
N GLY A 159 16.71 3.18 -11.58
CA GLY A 159 18.05 3.79 -11.51
C GLY A 159 18.11 4.93 -10.51
N PHE A 160 17.06 5.79 -10.46
CA PHE A 160 16.95 6.82 -9.44
C PHE A 160 16.94 6.24 -8.01
N SER A 161 16.16 5.19 -7.75
CA SER A 161 16.12 4.56 -6.42
C SER A 161 17.50 4.06 -5.99
N GLU A 162 18.27 3.48 -6.92
CA GLU A 162 19.63 3.02 -6.65
C GLU A 162 20.61 4.18 -6.46
N ILE A 163 20.45 5.30 -7.19
CA ILE A 163 21.22 6.53 -6.96
C ILE A 163 20.98 7.06 -5.54
N VAL A 164 19.71 7.18 -5.10
CA VAL A 164 19.37 7.60 -3.73
C VAL A 164 20.02 6.68 -2.71
N ARG A 165 19.93 5.36 -2.91
CA ARG A 165 20.55 4.37 -2.04
C ARG A 165 22.07 4.54 -1.94
N VAL A 166 22.74 4.73 -3.07
CA VAL A 166 24.20 4.93 -3.11
C VAL A 166 24.59 6.24 -2.44
N ILE A 167 23.84 7.33 -2.68
CA ILE A 167 24.05 8.61 -2.00
C ILE A 167 23.94 8.43 -0.48
N PHE A 168 22.88 7.79 0.00
CA PHE A 168 22.67 7.56 1.44
C PHE A 168 23.71 6.62 2.05
N THR A 169 24.29 5.71 1.27
CA THR A 169 25.38 4.85 1.72
C THR A 169 26.69 5.62 1.91
N ASN A 170 26.89 6.71 1.16
CA ASN A 170 28.14 7.48 1.21
C ASN A 170 28.05 8.76 2.05
N LEU A 171 26.85 9.24 2.37
CA LEU A 171 26.63 10.43 3.20
C LEU A 171 26.75 10.10 4.70
N GLN A 172 27.98 10.03 5.23
CA GLN A 172 28.21 9.63 6.63
C GLN A 172 27.67 10.65 7.62
N THR A 173 27.90 11.93 7.39
CA THR A 173 27.49 13.05 8.28
C THR A 173 25.99 13.31 8.37
N ILE A 174 25.17 12.77 7.45
CA ILE A 174 23.71 12.98 7.42
C ILE A 174 22.95 11.68 7.64
N THR A 175 23.34 10.57 6.97
CA THR A 175 22.61 9.31 7.02
C THR A 175 23.30 8.23 7.83
N ASN A 176 24.44 8.53 8.43
CA ASN A 176 25.34 7.56 9.06
C ASN A 176 25.83 6.45 8.07
N GLY A 177 25.83 6.76 6.79
CA GLY A 177 26.33 5.94 5.71
C GLY A 177 25.73 4.53 5.65
N ALA A 178 26.58 3.53 5.39
CA ALA A 178 26.17 2.13 5.28
C ALA A 178 25.64 1.54 6.60
N VAL A 179 26.04 2.07 7.75
CA VAL A 179 25.60 1.62 9.09
C VAL A 179 24.14 1.95 9.32
N GLY A 180 23.70 3.09 8.80
CA GLY A 180 22.33 3.61 8.95
C GLY A 180 22.03 4.12 10.36
N ILE A 181 20.78 4.41 10.62
CA ILE A 181 20.27 4.96 11.88
C ILE A 181 19.61 3.83 12.68
N LYS A 182 20.09 3.64 13.90
CA LYS A 182 19.58 2.64 14.86
C LYS A 182 18.92 3.35 16.04
N ASN A 183 18.28 2.57 16.92
CA ASN A 183 17.63 3.07 18.13
C ASN A 183 16.58 4.16 17.86
N ILE A 184 15.84 4.05 16.75
CA ILE A 184 14.77 4.97 16.42
C ILE A 184 13.62 4.75 17.41
N PRO A 185 13.12 5.81 18.08
CA PRO A 185 12.03 5.68 19.04
C PRO A 185 10.76 5.08 18.39
N PRO A 186 10.12 4.04 18.99
CA PRO A 186 8.93 3.41 18.44
C PRO A 186 7.67 4.24 18.72
N VAL A 187 7.57 5.42 18.11
CA VAL A 187 6.41 6.33 18.27
C VAL A 187 5.23 5.89 17.42
N ALA A 188 5.49 5.26 16.26
CA ALA A 188 4.45 4.78 15.38
C ALA A 188 3.80 3.50 15.94
N ASN A 189 2.65 3.67 16.58
CA ASN A 189 1.79 2.61 17.05
C ASN A 189 0.64 2.33 16.07
N LEU A 190 -0.27 1.39 16.40
CA LEU A 190 -1.42 1.03 15.58
C LEU A 190 -2.30 2.24 15.21
N TRP A 191 -2.44 3.23 16.11
CA TRP A 191 -3.23 4.43 15.83
C TRP A 191 -2.63 5.28 14.70
N TRP A 192 -1.30 5.44 14.71
CA TRP A 192 -0.60 6.19 13.67
C TRP A 192 -0.66 5.47 12.32
N THR A 193 -0.34 4.18 12.28
CA THR A 193 -0.27 3.43 11.03
C THR A 193 -1.65 3.25 10.39
N PHE A 194 -2.65 2.85 11.16
CA PHE A 194 -4.02 2.70 10.64
C PHE A 194 -4.70 4.04 10.39
N GLY A 195 -4.46 5.06 11.23
CA GLY A 195 -4.98 6.41 11.02
C GLY A 195 -4.53 7.00 9.69
N ILE A 196 -3.23 6.89 9.39
CA ILE A 196 -2.66 7.37 8.12
C ILE A 196 -3.09 6.48 6.95
N MET A 197 -3.23 5.16 7.14
CA MET A 197 -3.79 4.27 6.13
C MET A 197 -5.22 4.68 5.75
N ILE A 198 -6.08 4.94 6.74
CA ILE A 198 -7.45 5.41 6.50
C ILE A 198 -7.45 6.76 5.79
N LEU A 199 -6.56 7.69 6.20
CA LEU A 199 -6.41 8.98 5.53
C LEU A 199 -6.00 8.81 4.06
N ALA A 200 -5.04 7.93 3.78
CA ALA A 200 -4.61 7.61 2.42
C ALA A 200 -5.75 6.99 1.59
N ILE A 201 -6.54 6.09 2.17
CA ILE A 201 -7.71 5.50 1.52
C ILE A 201 -8.74 6.58 1.17
N VAL A 202 -9.08 7.46 2.12
CA VAL A 202 -10.04 8.55 1.91
C VAL A 202 -9.54 9.51 0.84
N LEU A 203 -8.25 9.87 0.88
CA LEU A 203 -7.61 10.71 -0.13
C LEU A 203 -7.71 10.08 -1.52
N MET A 204 -7.37 8.80 -1.65
CA MET A 204 -7.46 8.07 -2.92
C MET A 204 -8.89 7.98 -3.44
N LEU A 205 -9.85 7.63 -2.58
CA LEU A 205 -11.27 7.55 -2.96
C LEU A 205 -11.82 8.91 -3.41
N ARG A 206 -11.46 10.00 -2.73
CA ARG A 206 -11.86 11.35 -3.12
C ARG A 206 -11.21 11.75 -4.43
N LEU A 207 -9.90 11.52 -4.57
CA LEU A 207 -9.14 11.85 -5.78
C LEU A 207 -9.73 11.15 -7.01
N MET A 208 -10.03 9.85 -6.91
CA MET A 208 -10.58 9.08 -8.03
C MET A 208 -11.98 9.52 -8.45
N ARG A 209 -12.73 10.23 -7.59
CA ARG A 209 -14.04 10.81 -7.91
C ARG A 209 -13.96 12.19 -8.57
N THR A 210 -12.82 12.86 -8.54
CA THR A 210 -12.60 14.17 -9.16
C THR A 210 -12.35 14.09 -10.67
N SER A 211 -12.24 15.25 -11.32
CA SER A 211 -11.80 15.35 -12.73
C SER A 211 -10.39 14.79 -12.94
N TYR A 212 -9.50 14.96 -11.96
CA TYR A 212 -8.14 14.39 -12.00
C TYR A 212 -8.17 12.86 -12.08
N GLY A 213 -8.99 12.19 -11.26
CA GLY A 213 -9.10 10.73 -11.31
C GLY A 213 -9.66 10.20 -12.63
N ARG A 214 -10.58 10.96 -13.27
CA ARG A 214 -11.04 10.62 -14.63
C ARG A 214 -9.95 10.82 -15.66
N ALA A 215 -9.20 11.92 -15.56
CA ALA A 215 -8.07 12.20 -16.45
C ALA A 215 -6.97 11.14 -16.34
N PHE A 216 -6.64 10.67 -15.11
CA PHE A 216 -5.66 9.57 -14.93
C PHE A 216 -6.08 8.30 -15.68
N LYS A 217 -7.34 7.89 -15.54
CA LYS A 217 -7.86 6.72 -16.27
C LYS A 217 -7.83 6.92 -17.79
N ALA A 218 -8.18 8.11 -18.27
CA ALA A 218 -8.11 8.44 -19.70
C ALA A 218 -6.66 8.34 -20.21
N VAL A 219 -5.69 8.88 -19.47
CA VAL A 219 -4.25 8.79 -19.81
C VAL A 219 -3.76 7.35 -19.82
N ARG A 220 -4.24 6.52 -18.86
CA ARG A 220 -3.90 5.11 -18.79
C ARG A 220 -4.46 4.32 -19.98
N ASP A 221 -5.70 4.58 -20.35
CA ASP A 221 -6.40 3.82 -21.36
C ASP A 221 -5.88 4.15 -22.78
N ASP A 222 -5.64 5.42 -23.08
CA ASP A 222 -5.00 5.87 -24.34
C ASP A 222 -4.44 7.30 -24.18
N GLU A 223 -3.11 7.45 -24.22
CA GLU A 223 -2.45 8.75 -24.08
C GLU A 223 -2.75 9.69 -25.25
N VAL A 224 -2.82 9.16 -26.49
CA VAL A 224 -3.03 9.96 -27.70
C VAL A 224 -4.46 10.50 -27.74
N ALA A 225 -5.43 9.64 -27.44
CA ALA A 225 -6.83 10.04 -27.35
C ALA A 225 -7.07 11.06 -26.24
N ALA A 226 -6.44 10.88 -25.06
CA ALA A 226 -6.53 11.81 -23.95
C ALA A 226 -5.98 13.19 -24.30
N GLU A 227 -4.84 13.25 -25.00
CA GLU A 227 -4.24 14.51 -25.48
C GLU A 227 -5.14 15.20 -26.51
N GLY A 228 -5.71 14.43 -27.45
CA GLY A 228 -6.67 14.93 -28.44
C GLY A 228 -7.95 15.52 -27.81
N MET A 229 -8.34 15.05 -26.62
CA MET A 229 -9.45 15.62 -25.83
C MET A 229 -9.03 16.80 -24.93
N GLY A 230 -7.80 17.33 -25.08
CA GLY A 230 -7.29 18.49 -24.35
C GLY A 230 -6.75 18.19 -22.96
N ILE A 231 -6.53 16.91 -22.60
CA ILE A 231 -5.92 16.54 -21.33
C ILE A 231 -4.40 16.73 -21.43
N SER A 232 -3.82 17.61 -20.60
CA SER A 232 -2.38 17.81 -20.55
C SER A 232 -1.70 16.62 -19.87
N LEU A 233 -1.09 15.71 -20.66
CA LEU A 233 -0.45 14.47 -20.19
C LEU A 233 0.58 14.74 -19.11
N PHE A 234 1.53 15.64 -19.36
CA PHE A 234 2.63 15.94 -18.44
C PHE A 234 2.14 16.39 -17.06
N ARG A 235 1.15 17.30 -17.00
CA ARG A 235 0.63 17.81 -15.72
C ARG A 235 -0.03 16.71 -14.89
N HIS A 236 -0.83 15.86 -15.52
CA HIS A 236 -1.53 14.78 -14.83
C HIS A 236 -0.56 13.67 -14.40
N LYS A 237 0.39 13.28 -15.26
CA LYS A 237 1.46 12.33 -14.90
C LYS A 237 2.30 12.85 -13.73
N MET A 238 2.73 14.12 -13.79
CA MET A 238 3.52 14.74 -12.72
C MET A 238 2.75 14.80 -11.40
N PHE A 239 1.48 15.19 -11.43
CA PHE A 239 0.65 15.27 -10.21
C PHE A 239 0.47 13.90 -9.55
N SER A 240 0.17 12.85 -10.34
CA SER A 240 0.07 11.49 -9.79
C SER A 240 1.40 10.99 -9.23
N PHE A 241 2.52 11.30 -9.89
CA PHE A 241 3.86 10.91 -9.48
C PHE A 241 4.28 11.58 -8.16
N ILE A 242 4.08 12.90 -8.02
CA ILE A 242 4.38 13.65 -6.79
C ILE A 242 3.52 13.13 -5.63
N LEU A 243 2.21 13.00 -5.83
CA LEU A 243 1.31 12.56 -4.76
C LEU A 243 1.63 11.14 -4.30
N SER A 244 1.94 10.25 -5.23
CA SER A 244 2.44 8.91 -4.94
C SER A 244 3.71 8.96 -4.10
N SER A 245 4.68 9.78 -4.49
CA SER A 245 5.96 9.89 -3.79
C SER A 245 5.81 10.46 -2.38
N ILE A 246 4.86 11.38 -2.16
CA ILE A 246 4.51 11.88 -0.81
C ILE A 246 3.99 10.74 0.06
N LEU A 247 3.06 9.93 -0.46
CA LEU A 247 2.54 8.77 0.27
C LEU A 247 3.62 7.72 0.54
N ALA A 248 4.53 7.49 -0.42
CA ALA A 248 5.67 6.60 -0.23
C ALA A 248 6.61 7.10 0.85
N GLY A 249 6.91 8.40 0.89
CA GLY A 249 7.72 9.02 1.92
C GLY A 249 7.10 8.92 3.32
N ILE A 250 5.80 9.17 3.43
CA ILE A 250 5.05 8.96 4.68
C ILE A 250 5.12 7.49 5.13
N GLY A 251 4.90 6.55 4.20
CA GLY A 251 5.03 5.10 4.48
C GLY A 251 6.45 4.74 4.95
N GLY A 252 7.48 5.38 4.37
CA GLY A 252 8.87 5.22 4.78
C GLY A 252 9.15 5.70 6.20
N GLY A 253 8.65 6.88 6.58
CA GLY A 253 8.77 7.42 7.92
C GLY A 253 8.07 6.57 8.98
N LEU A 254 6.88 6.04 8.67
CA LEU A 254 6.18 5.09 9.55
C LEU A 254 6.98 3.78 9.69
N LEU A 255 7.51 3.24 8.59
CA LEU A 255 8.32 2.04 8.62
C LEU A 255 9.55 2.21 9.52
N ALA A 256 10.24 3.33 9.40
CA ALA A 256 11.42 3.66 10.21
C ALA A 256 11.12 3.56 11.71
N SER A 257 10.01 4.18 12.16
CA SER A 257 9.61 4.16 13.57
C SER A 257 9.09 2.79 14.04
N VAL A 258 8.45 1.98 13.18
CA VAL A 258 7.96 0.63 13.56
C VAL A 258 9.10 -0.39 13.60
N VAL A 259 10.07 -0.29 12.68
CA VAL A 259 11.23 -1.19 12.63
C VAL A 259 12.27 -0.85 13.69
N GLY A 260 12.38 0.43 14.06
CA GLY A 260 13.34 0.94 15.05
C GLY A 260 14.78 1.09 14.50
N SER A 261 15.00 0.78 13.23
CA SER A 261 16.30 0.94 12.58
C SER A 261 16.12 1.03 11.06
N ILE A 262 16.90 1.89 10.41
CA ILE A 262 16.96 2.01 8.96
C ILE A 262 18.39 2.00 8.47
N ASN A 263 18.61 1.34 7.36
CA ASN A 263 19.88 1.37 6.63
C ASN A 263 19.60 1.45 5.12
N PRO A 264 20.56 1.87 4.29
CA PRO A 264 20.34 1.98 2.85
C PRO A 264 20.00 0.65 2.16
N LEU A 265 20.44 -0.49 2.71
CA LEU A 265 20.18 -1.82 2.17
C LEU A 265 18.70 -2.22 2.30
N LEU A 266 17.95 -1.63 3.23
CA LEU A 266 16.51 -1.87 3.38
C LEU A 266 15.73 -1.35 2.16
N PHE A 267 16.22 -0.29 1.51
CA PHE A 267 15.56 0.40 0.41
C PHE A 267 16.09 -0.03 -0.97
N ARG A 268 16.51 -1.29 -1.11
CA ARG A 268 16.91 -1.87 -2.40
C ARG A 268 15.70 -2.04 -3.32
N PHE A 269 15.97 -2.21 -4.60
CA PHE A 269 14.93 -2.44 -5.63
C PHE A 269 13.99 -3.60 -5.31
N VAL A 270 14.44 -4.60 -4.53
CA VAL A 270 13.62 -5.73 -4.07
C VAL A 270 12.37 -5.25 -3.31
N LEU A 271 12.50 -4.17 -2.51
CA LEU A 271 11.35 -3.59 -1.80
C LEU A 271 10.30 -3.02 -2.77
N ALA A 272 10.74 -2.39 -3.88
CA ALA A 272 9.82 -1.91 -4.91
C ALA A 272 9.05 -3.06 -5.58
N TYR A 273 9.71 -4.20 -5.83
CA TYR A 273 9.04 -5.40 -6.33
C TYR A 273 8.03 -5.98 -5.32
N ASP A 274 8.35 -5.98 -4.04
CA ASP A 274 7.40 -6.41 -3.01
C ASP A 274 6.12 -5.58 -3.00
N ILE A 275 6.26 -4.25 -3.14
CA ILE A 275 5.11 -3.34 -3.24
C ILE A 275 4.37 -3.55 -4.57
N LEU A 276 5.09 -3.76 -5.67
CA LEU A 276 4.48 -4.07 -6.97
C LEU A 276 3.65 -5.35 -6.91
N LEU A 277 4.16 -6.40 -6.26
CA LEU A 277 3.42 -7.65 -6.08
C LEU A 277 2.11 -7.44 -5.32
N ILE A 278 2.09 -6.58 -4.30
CA ILE A 278 0.88 -6.20 -3.58
C ILE A 278 -0.15 -5.59 -4.52
N VAL A 279 0.28 -4.68 -5.40
CA VAL A 279 -0.60 -3.98 -6.35
C VAL A 279 -1.11 -4.94 -7.43
N VAL A 280 -0.23 -5.78 -7.98
CA VAL A 280 -0.59 -6.75 -9.03
C VAL A 280 -1.52 -7.82 -8.49
N LEU A 281 -1.20 -8.41 -7.32
CA LEU A 281 -2.05 -9.41 -6.68
C LEU A 281 -3.41 -8.82 -6.28
N GLY A 282 -3.41 -7.62 -5.71
CA GLY A 282 -4.63 -6.92 -5.31
C GLY A 282 -5.52 -6.58 -6.51
N GLY A 283 -4.91 -6.24 -7.63
CA GLY A 283 -5.53 -5.76 -8.87
C GLY A 283 -5.17 -4.30 -9.15
N MET A 284 -4.47 -4.08 -10.25
CA MET A 284 -4.07 -2.73 -10.68
C MET A 284 -5.30 -1.85 -10.96
N GLY A 285 -5.33 -0.67 -10.35
CA GLY A 285 -6.46 0.27 -10.47
C GLY A 285 -7.63 -0.01 -9.52
N SER A 286 -7.45 -0.88 -8.51
CA SER A 286 -8.42 -1.11 -7.43
C SER A 286 -7.84 -0.71 -6.08
N ILE A 287 -8.49 0.21 -5.35
CA ILE A 287 -8.10 0.64 -4.01
C ILE A 287 -8.32 -0.50 -3.00
N SER A 288 -9.52 -1.08 -3.03
CA SER A 288 -9.89 -2.18 -2.14
C SER A 288 -9.03 -3.43 -2.37
N GLY A 289 -8.73 -3.74 -3.64
CA GLY A 289 -7.85 -4.84 -4.00
C GLY A 289 -6.44 -4.66 -3.45
N THR A 290 -5.86 -3.48 -3.59
CA THR A 290 -4.52 -3.18 -3.06
C THR A 290 -4.43 -3.34 -1.55
N ILE A 291 -5.45 -2.90 -0.79
CA ILE A 291 -5.49 -3.06 0.67
C ILE A 291 -5.51 -4.54 1.03
N VAL A 292 -6.42 -5.31 0.44
CA VAL A 292 -6.50 -6.76 0.69
C VAL A 292 -5.20 -7.47 0.28
N GLY A 293 -4.63 -7.10 -0.87
CA GLY A 293 -3.34 -7.61 -1.34
C GLY A 293 -2.21 -7.34 -0.35
N ALA A 294 -2.16 -6.14 0.25
CA ALA A 294 -1.17 -5.79 1.26
C ALA A 294 -1.28 -6.68 2.50
N PHE A 295 -2.48 -6.87 3.02
CA PHE A 295 -2.70 -7.76 4.16
C PHE A 295 -2.36 -9.21 3.84
N VAL A 296 -2.85 -9.73 2.71
CA VAL A 296 -2.60 -11.12 2.28
C VAL A 296 -1.10 -11.38 2.11
N ILE A 297 -0.38 -10.52 1.38
CA ILE A 297 1.06 -10.73 1.13
C ILE A 297 1.88 -10.59 2.41
N THR A 298 1.58 -9.58 3.24
CA THR A 298 2.35 -9.35 4.46
C THR A 298 2.14 -10.51 5.45
N ILE A 299 0.90 -10.95 5.65
CA ILE A 299 0.59 -12.08 6.53
C ILE A 299 1.17 -13.38 5.95
N ALA A 300 1.05 -13.62 4.65
CA ALA A 300 1.60 -14.81 4.00
C ALA A 300 3.13 -14.89 4.16
N LYS A 301 3.85 -13.78 3.95
CA LYS A 301 5.31 -13.72 4.17
C LYS A 301 5.69 -14.05 5.61
N GLU A 302 4.91 -13.58 6.57
CA GLU A 302 5.19 -13.84 7.97
C GLU A 302 4.78 -15.26 8.36
N TRP A 303 3.68 -15.75 7.83
CA TRP A 303 3.25 -17.13 8.07
C TRP A 303 4.24 -18.17 7.50
N LEU A 304 4.86 -17.86 6.36
CA LEU A 304 5.91 -18.73 5.78
C LEU A 304 7.25 -18.67 6.53
N ARG A 305 7.39 -17.81 7.55
CA ARG A 305 8.64 -17.67 8.32
C ARG A 305 9.08 -18.95 9.04
N TRP A 306 8.12 -19.79 9.42
CA TRP A 306 8.43 -21.09 10.03
C TRP A 306 9.26 -22.00 9.12
N LEU A 307 9.21 -21.82 7.79
CA LEU A 307 10.02 -22.60 6.84
C LEU A 307 11.52 -22.32 6.97
N ASP A 308 11.89 -21.11 7.39
CA ASP A 308 13.32 -20.75 7.56
C ASP A 308 13.92 -21.41 8.81
N ASN A 309 13.13 -21.87 9.76
CA ASN A 309 13.60 -22.47 11.02
C ASN A 309 13.86 -23.99 10.92
N GLY A 310 13.66 -24.57 9.75
CA GLY A 310 13.68 -26.01 9.57
C GLY A 310 12.48 -26.72 10.19
N PHE A 311 12.01 -27.77 9.59
CA PHE A 311 10.87 -28.54 10.06
C PHE A 311 11.06 -30.03 9.80
N SER A 312 10.45 -30.87 10.66
CA SER A 312 10.43 -32.32 10.47
C SER A 312 9.07 -32.72 9.91
N LEU A 313 9.07 -33.34 8.76
CA LEU A 313 7.90 -34.01 8.16
C LEU A 313 8.07 -35.52 8.39
N GLY A 314 7.71 -36.01 9.57
CA GLY A 314 7.83 -37.41 9.94
C GLY A 314 9.27 -37.91 9.85
N LEU A 315 9.59 -38.71 8.80
CA LEU A 315 10.93 -39.31 8.60
C LEU A 315 11.94 -38.39 7.91
N VAL A 316 11.51 -37.24 7.36
CA VAL A 316 12.41 -36.32 6.64
C VAL A 316 12.61 -35.06 7.49
N GLN A 317 13.86 -34.86 7.96
CA GLN A 317 14.27 -33.62 8.60
C GLN A 317 14.77 -32.67 7.52
N VAL A 318 14.02 -31.58 7.28
CA VAL A 318 14.47 -30.49 6.41
C VAL A 318 15.30 -29.53 7.25
N PRO A 319 16.63 -29.40 6.96
CA PRO A 319 17.47 -28.47 7.71
C PRO A 319 16.99 -27.04 7.52
N ALA A 320 17.35 -26.15 8.45
CA ALA A 320 17.10 -24.72 8.33
C ALA A 320 17.85 -24.16 7.12
N ILE A 321 17.14 -23.84 6.05
CA ILE A 321 17.71 -23.26 4.83
C ILE A 321 17.30 -21.78 4.79
N ALA A 322 18.26 -20.90 5.05
CA ALA A 322 18.02 -19.45 4.99
C ALA A 322 17.57 -19.05 3.57
N GLY A 323 16.40 -18.42 3.49
CA GLY A 323 15.83 -17.97 2.22
C GLY A 323 14.87 -18.95 1.54
N LEU A 324 14.65 -20.15 2.08
CA LEU A 324 13.66 -21.11 1.53
C LEU A 324 12.27 -20.48 1.43
N ARG A 325 11.90 -19.69 2.42
CA ARG A 325 10.67 -18.90 2.42
C ARG A 325 10.52 -18.02 1.17
N MET A 326 11.60 -17.34 0.74
CA MET A 326 11.55 -16.45 -0.43
C MET A 326 11.33 -17.25 -1.72
N VAL A 327 11.95 -18.41 -1.86
CA VAL A 327 11.79 -19.29 -3.02
C VAL A 327 10.35 -19.79 -3.12
N ILE A 328 9.82 -20.33 -2.02
CA ILE A 328 8.44 -20.85 -1.99
C ILE A 328 7.44 -19.73 -2.22
N PHE A 329 7.65 -18.56 -1.60
CA PHE A 329 6.79 -17.41 -1.77
C PHE A 329 6.80 -16.89 -3.22
N SER A 330 7.96 -16.82 -3.88
CA SER A 330 8.05 -16.39 -5.28
C SER A 330 7.40 -17.38 -6.23
N LEU A 331 7.54 -18.67 -5.98
CA LEU A 331 6.88 -19.72 -6.77
C LEU A 331 5.36 -19.68 -6.61
N LEU A 332 4.87 -19.50 -5.38
CA LEU A 332 3.44 -19.35 -5.08
C LEU A 332 2.88 -18.11 -5.78
N LEU A 333 3.60 -16.97 -5.72
CA LEU A 333 3.20 -15.76 -6.42
C LEU A 333 3.19 -15.94 -7.93
N MET A 334 4.20 -16.60 -8.49
CA MET A 334 4.23 -16.90 -9.93
C MET A 334 3.00 -17.70 -10.34
N CYS A 335 2.64 -18.75 -9.58
CA CYS A 335 1.41 -19.51 -9.82
C CYS A 335 0.16 -18.62 -9.74
N VAL A 336 0.05 -17.78 -8.71
CA VAL A 336 -1.13 -16.90 -8.57
C VAL A 336 -1.22 -15.91 -9.75
N ILE A 337 -0.12 -15.30 -10.19
CA ILE A 337 -0.12 -14.38 -11.34
C ILE A 337 -0.48 -15.08 -12.64
N LEU A 338 -0.01 -16.32 -12.85
CA LEU A 338 -0.34 -17.11 -14.04
C LEU A 338 -1.83 -17.45 -14.11
N PHE A 339 -2.43 -17.86 -12.99
CA PHE A 339 -3.85 -18.27 -12.94
C PHE A 339 -4.80 -17.06 -12.76
N TYR A 340 -4.39 -16.03 -12.04
CA TYR A 340 -5.19 -14.83 -11.74
C TYR A 340 -4.58 -13.56 -12.36
N ARG A 341 -4.50 -13.51 -13.70
CA ARG A 341 -3.91 -12.35 -14.43
C ARG A 341 -4.53 -11.00 -14.12
N GLN A 342 -5.77 -10.96 -13.65
CA GLN A 342 -6.48 -9.72 -13.31
C GLN A 342 -6.31 -9.32 -11.83
N GLY A 343 -5.58 -10.09 -11.03
CA GLY A 343 -5.51 -9.93 -9.58
C GLY A 343 -6.81 -10.33 -8.86
N LEU A 344 -6.82 -10.27 -7.52
CA LEU A 344 -7.95 -10.71 -6.70
C LEU A 344 -9.26 -9.96 -6.97
N PHE A 345 -9.17 -8.65 -7.23
CA PHE A 345 -10.33 -7.78 -7.49
C PHE A 345 -10.41 -7.28 -8.94
N GLY A 346 -9.39 -7.51 -9.75
CA GLY A 346 -9.26 -6.94 -11.08
C GLY A 346 -9.31 -5.40 -11.01
N SER A 347 -10.01 -4.76 -11.95
CA SER A 347 -10.27 -3.31 -11.94
C SER A 347 -11.55 -2.92 -11.17
N ARG A 348 -12.18 -3.87 -10.46
CA ARG A 348 -13.45 -3.63 -9.75
C ARG A 348 -13.18 -3.22 -8.31
N GLU A 349 -13.88 -2.19 -7.85
CA GLU A 349 -13.86 -1.78 -6.45
C GLU A 349 -14.82 -2.63 -5.61
N PHE A 350 -14.48 -2.78 -4.32
CA PHE A 350 -15.37 -3.43 -3.36
C PHE A 350 -16.71 -2.71 -3.30
N SER A 351 -17.77 -3.44 -3.58
CA SER A 351 -19.14 -2.95 -3.50
C SER A 351 -19.93 -3.83 -2.53
N TRP A 352 -20.58 -3.19 -1.56
CA TRP A 352 -21.49 -3.90 -0.64
C TRP A 352 -22.59 -4.67 -1.36
N ALA A 353 -22.99 -4.20 -2.55
CA ALA A 353 -23.93 -4.91 -3.42
C ALA A 353 -23.34 -6.18 -4.02
N ALA A 354 -22.05 -6.23 -4.29
CA ALA A 354 -21.36 -7.45 -4.74
C ALA A 354 -21.17 -8.42 -3.57
N CYS A 355 -20.78 -7.96 -2.40
CA CYS A 355 -20.64 -8.77 -1.20
C CYS A 355 -21.99 -9.43 -0.80
N SER A 356 -23.09 -8.70 -0.84
CA SER A 356 -24.42 -9.24 -0.54
C SER A 356 -24.87 -10.28 -1.57
N ARG A 357 -24.46 -10.19 -2.84
CA ARG A 357 -24.73 -11.22 -3.87
C ARG A 357 -23.93 -12.48 -3.64
N VAL A 358 -22.66 -12.36 -3.29
CA VAL A 358 -21.77 -13.49 -2.98
C VAL A 358 -22.27 -14.22 -1.75
N LEU A 359 -22.62 -13.51 -0.67
CA LEU A 359 -23.20 -14.10 0.55
C LEU A 359 -24.52 -14.82 0.29
N LYS A 360 -25.40 -14.25 -0.56
CA LYS A 360 -26.65 -14.92 -0.96
C LYS A 360 -26.38 -16.15 -1.80
N ALA A 361 -25.42 -16.09 -2.73
CA ALA A 361 -25.04 -17.25 -3.53
C ALA A 361 -24.42 -18.37 -2.68
N ALA A 362 -23.53 -18.01 -1.73
CA ALA A 362 -22.97 -18.98 -0.78
C ALA A 362 -24.04 -19.60 0.13
N GLY A 363 -24.98 -18.79 0.63
CA GLY A 363 -26.13 -19.28 1.39
C GLY A 363 -27.05 -20.19 0.59
N GLN A 364 -27.27 -19.93 -0.68
CA GLN A 364 -28.05 -20.80 -1.57
C GLN A 364 -27.30 -22.10 -1.89
N PHE A 365 -25.96 -22.07 -1.95
CA PHE A 365 -25.16 -23.28 -2.15
C PHE A 365 -25.13 -24.15 -0.88
N ALA A 366 -25.07 -23.55 0.29
CA ALA A 366 -25.12 -24.23 1.59
C ALA A 366 -26.54 -24.79 1.90
N MET A 367 -27.60 -24.18 1.35
CA MET A 367 -28.97 -24.60 1.55
C MET A 367 -29.53 -25.50 0.44
N LYS A 368 -28.74 -25.97 -0.54
CA LYS A 368 -29.17 -27.02 -1.42
C LYS A 368 -29.10 -28.35 -0.64
N PRO A 369 -30.24 -28.89 -0.15
CA PRO A 369 -30.24 -30.23 0.44
C PRO A 369 -29.81 -31.20 -0.65
N PHE A 370 -28.96 -32.12 -0.29
CA PHE A 370 -28.57 -33.29 -1.06
C PHE A 370 -29.87 -34.04 -1.42
N ARG A 371 -30.46 -33.67 -2.54
CA ARG A 371 -31.63 -34.39 -3.07
C ARG A 371 -31.15 -35.73 -3.58
N SER A 372 -31.10 -36.68 -2.67
CA SER A 372 -30.99 -38.10 -2.90
C SER A 372 -31.86 -38.49 -4.09
N GLY A 373 -31.23 -39.09 -5.09
CA GLY A 373 -31.88 -39.67 -6.24
C GLY A 373 -32.90 -40.69 -5.83
N LYS A 374 -34.18 -40.37 -5.88
CA LYS A 374 -35.24 -41.33 -5.97
C LYS A 374 -35.29 -41.82 -7.41
N LYS A 375 -34.70 -43.03 -7.63
CA LYS A 375 -34.98 -43.89 -8.77
C LYS A 375 -36.51 -44.04 -8.93
N LYS A 376 -37.06 -43.60 -10.04
CA LYS A 376 -38.31 -44.15 -10.54
C LYS A 376 -37.96 -45.46 -11.24
N GLY A 377 -38.09 -46.53 -10.51
CA GLY A 377 -38.30 -47.83 -11.09
C GLY A 377 -39.80 -48.02 -11.27
N GLY A 378 -40.17 -48.68 -12.36
CA GLY A 378 -41.44 -49.36 -12.44
C GLY A 378 -42.33 -48.95 -13.62
N GLU A 379 -42.47 -49.90 -14.45
CA GLU A 379 -43.68 -50.36 -15.15
C GLU A 379 -43.93 -49.86 -16.58
N LYS A 380 -43.77 -50.66 -17.42
CA LYS A 380 -44.34 -51.65 -18.35
C LYS A 380 -43.66 -51.55 -19.72
#